data_56834f3433c2bdaf7526764891be8631
#
_entry.id   56834f3433c2bdaf7526764891be8631
#
_cell.length_a   1.000
_cell.length_b   1.000
_cell.length_c   1.000
_cell.angle_alpha   90.00
_cell.angle_beta   90.00
_cell.angle_gamma   90.00
#
_symmetry.space_group_name_H-M   'P 1'
#
loop_
_entity.id
_entity.type
_entity.pdbx_description
1 polymer ?
#
loop_
_entity_poly.entity_id
_entity_poly.type
_entity_poly.pdbx_seq_one_letter_code
_entity_poly.pdbx_strand_id
1 'polypeptide(L)'
;EHLAKTAHQFELYADDKTVFLDLGYQFSDYNGWAQDTGASQYHNFTIAPVTRGKNGILTYEFGLNFSGTQRNVTGTNSFEFYVFPRINLQAELLRRTLAIYGGWDGLTEQNTLQGLVSRSPFLSMNQELRLSGQNKGYVGMQGALIGKLQYRVEGAMTFLNDAVVFTRDSIQELVSVGDAQLAALQVGYANNVVQTSVRGELSIPLKSFTASTYAQLNSFSGDDYIGKEGRILGAMI
;
A
#
# COMPACT_ATOMS: atom_id res chain seq x y z
N GLU A 1 17.69 -9.46 8.68
CA GLU A 1 16.97 -8.20 8.44
C GLU A 1 16.69 -7.51 9.77
N HIS A 2 17.01 -6.22 9.88
CA HIS A 2 16.62 -5.37 10.99
C HIS A 2 15.70 -4.28 10.46
N LEU A 3 14.49 -4.18 11.04
CA LEU A 3 13.48 -3.20 10.68
C LEU A 3 13.14 -2.35 11.89
N ALA A 4 13.28 -1.03 11.78
CA ALA A 4 12.79 -0.08 12.76
C ALA A 4 11.81 0.89 12.10
N LYS A 5 10.68 1.16 12.76
CA LYS A 5 9.66 2.09 12.25
C LYS A 5 9.17 2.96 13.40
N THR A 6 9.11 4.26 13.15
CA THR A 6 8.49 5.24 14.06
C THR A 6 7.52 6.12 13.29
N ALA A 7 6.47 6.56 13.97
CA ALA A 7 5.50 7.52 13.44
C ALA A 7 5.08 8.49 14.54
N HIS A 8 5.02 9.77 14.21
CA HIS A 8 4.62 10.85 15.10
C HIS A 8 3.63 11.77 14.39
N GLN A 9 2.63 12.25 15.13
CA GLN A 9 1.68 13.24 14.65
C GLN A 9 1.75 14.47 15.56
N PHE A 10 1.88 15.64 14.96
CA PHE A 10 1.86 16.93 15.64
C PHE A 10 0.64 17.71 15.18
N GLU A 11 -0.01 18.38 16.11
CA GLU A 11 -1.13 19.26 15.84
C GLU A 11 -0.65 20.71 16.03
N LEU A 12 -0.78 21.48 14.94
CA LEU A 12 -0.37 22.88 14.90
C LEU A 12 -1.60 23.76 14.74
N TYR A 13 -1.75 24.72 15.63
CA TYR A 13 -2.85 25.70 15.58
C TYR A 13 -2.35 26.98 14.93
N ALA A 14 -3.01 27.39 13.86
CA ALA A 14 -2.74 28.66 13.18
C ALA A 14 -4.08 29.36 12.93
N ASP A 15 -4.35 30.39 13.71
CA ASP A 15 -5.64 31.10 13.76
C ASP A 15 -6.81 30.11 13.99
N ASP A 16 -7.82 30.13 13.14
CA ASP A 16 -8.98 29.24 13.22
C ASP A 16 -8.80 27.89 12.50
N LYS A 17 -7.59 27.58 12.06
CA LYS A 17 -7.29 26.35 11.30
C LYS A 17 -6.34 25.45 12.06
N THR A 18 -6.64 24.17 12.03
CA THR A 18 -5.76 23.12 12.55
C THR A 18 -5.04 22.45 11.41
N VAL A 19 -3.73 22.44 11.48
CA VAL A 19 -2.84 21.71 10.57
C VAL A 19 -2.21 20.57 11.35
N PHE A 20 -2.30 19.38 10.84
CA PHE A 20 -1.62 18.20 11.35
C PHE A 20 -0.35 17.99 10.56
N LEU A 21 0.71 17.63 11.24
CA LEU A 21 1.98 17.25 10.65
C LEU A 21 2.26 15.79 11.02
N ASP A 22 2.10 14.89 10.06
CA ASP A 22 2.43 13.48 10.22
C ASP A 22 3.88 13.27 9.81
N LEU A 23 4.70 12.69 10.71
CA LEU A 23 6.09 12.35 10.46
C LEU A 23 6.26 10.84 10.55
N GLY A 24 6.92 10.25 9.59
CA GLY A 24 7.27 8.83 9.59
C GLY A 24 8.74 8.61 9.27
N TYR A 25 9.35 7.64 9.91
CA TYR A 25 10.67 7.16 9.59
C TYR A 25 10.73 5.65 9.67
N GLN A 26 11.35 5.06 8.66
CA GLN A 26 11.58 3.62 8.60
C GLN A 26 13.02 3.36 8.19
N PHE A 27 13.69 2.53 8.95
CA PHE A 27 15.02 2.02 8.67
C PHE A 27 14.96 0.52 8.41
N SER A 28 15.67 0.05 7.40
CA SER A 28 15.85 -1.37 7.12
C SER A 28 17.29 -1.66 6.76
N ASP A 29 17.85 -2.67 7.39
CA ASP A 29 19.19 -3.15 7.14
C ASP A 29 19.13 -4.64 6.75
N TYR A 30 19.73 -4.93 5.59
CA TYR A 30 19.82 -6.28 5.02
C TYR A 30 21.27 -6.71 4.97
N ASN A 31 21.70 -7.47 5.94
CA ASN A 31 23.04 -8.03 6.00
C ASN A 31 23.02 -9.51 5.58
N GLY A 32 23.78 -9.87 4.57
CA GLY A 32 24.31 -11.21 4.40
C GLY A 32 23.49 -12.20 3.58
N TRP A 33 22.57 -11.76 2.69
CA TRP A 33 21.78 -12.70 1.87
C TRP A 33 22.22 -12.81 0.41
N ALA A 34 23.07 -11.94 -0.06
CA ALA A 34 23.65 -12.05 -1.39
C ALA A 34 25.17 -12.16 -1.31
N GLN A 35 25.71 -13.23 -1.83
CA GLN A 35 27.16 -13.45 -1.85
C GLN A 35 27.92 -12.37 -2.64
N ASP A 36 27.23 -11.58 -3.49
CA ASP A 36 27.82 -10.55 -4.34
C ASP A 36 27.22 -9.13 -4.20
N THR A 37 26.11 -8.97 -3.49
CA THR A 37 25.54 -7.63 -3.23
C THR A 37 25.70 -7.31 -1.76
N GLY A 38 26.68 -6.51 -1.39
CA GLY A 38 26.98 -6.14 -0.01
C GLY A 38 25.76 -5.62 0.78
N ALA A 39 25.98 -5.31 2.05
CA ALA A 39 24.92 -4.79 2.93
C ALA A 39 24.11 -3.68 2.27
N SER A 40 22.80 -3.81 2.29
CA SER A 40 21.89 -2.81 1.76
C SER A 40 21.14 -2.14 2.90
N GLN A 41 21.30 -0.82 3.00
CA GLN A 41 20.62 -0.01 4.00
C GLN A 41 19.64 0.91 3.32
N TYR A 42 18.43 0.98 3.89
CA TYR A 42 17.35 1.85 3.42
C TYR A 42 16.88 2.75 4.55
N HIS A 43 16.88 4.04 4.30
CA HIS A 43 16.28 5.05 5.16
C HIS A 43 15.11 5.66 4.42
N ASN A 44 13.91 5.45 4.91
CA ASN A 44 12.70 6.03 4.35
C ASN A 44 12.09 6.99 5.36
N PHE A 45 11.81 8.22 4.93
CA PHE A 45 11.16 9.23 5.74
C PHE A 45 9.94 9.78 5.00
N THR A 46 8.91 10.09 5.77
CA THR A 46 7.68 10.69 5.28
C THR A 46 7.33 11.91 6.10
N ILE A 47 6.89 12.96 5.41
CA ILE A 47 6.39 14.20 6.02
C ILE A 47 5.07 14.53 5.33
N ALA A 48 4.00 14.62 6.11
CA ALA A 48 2.68 14.93 5.54
C ALA A 48 1.98 16.05 6.33
N PRO A 49 2.09 17.31 5.86
CA PRO A 49 1.23 18.39 6.34
C PRO A 49 -0.18 18.19 5.82
N VAL A 50 -1.16 18.20 6.73
CA VAL A 50 -2.57 17.90 6.42
C VAL A 50 -3.47 18.88 7.16
N THR A 51 -4.43 19.47 6.47
CA THR A 51 -5.52 20.24 7.09
C THR A 51 -6.80 19.42 7.07
N ARG A 52 -7.53 19.43 8.17
CA ARG A 52 -8.81 18.74 8.34
C ARG A 52 -9.88 19.74 8.75
N GLY A 53 -11.08 19.52 8.27
CA GLY A 53 -12.18 20.37 8.66
C GLY A 53 -13.53 19.74 8.36
N LYS A 54 -14.56 20.38 8.92
CA LYS A 54 -15.96 20.02 8.69
C LYS A 54 -16.78 21.28 8.42
N ASN A 55 -17.54 21.24 7.35
CA ASN A 55 -18.49 22.31 7.02
C ASN A 55 -19.86 21.71 6.68
N GLY A 56 -20.81 21.84 7.60
CA GLY A 56 -22.12 21.24 7.46
C GLY A 56 -22.06 19.70 7.33
N ILE A 57 -22.48 19.21 6.17
CA ILE A 57 -22.48 17.78 5.82
C ILE A 57 -21.14 17.29 5.28
N LEU A 58 -20.23 18.20 4.92
CA LEU A 58 -18.96 17.90 4.28
C LEU A 58 -17.85 17.83 5.33
N THR A 59 -17.16 16.71 5.40
CA THR A 59 -15.87 16.54 6.08
C THR A 59 -14.77 16.45 5.02
N TYR A 60 -13.67 17.15 5.23
CA TYR A 60 -12.57 17.19 4.27
C TYR A 60 -11.21 17.06 4.93
N GLU A 61 -10.28 16.49 4.20
CA GLU A 61 -8.87 16.44 4.50
C GLU A 61 -8.09 16.78 3.22
N PHE A 62 -7.17 17.76 3.31
CA PHE A 62 -6.29 18.17 2.23
C PHE A 62 -4.85 18.23 2.72
N GLY A 63 -3.94 17.70 1.97
CA GLY A 63 -2.53 17.73 2.30
C GLY A 63 -1.65 17.22 1.17
N LEU A 64 -0.37 17.13 1.49
CA LEU A 64 0.66 16.53 0.64
C LEU A 64 1.42 15.50 1.46
N ASN A 65 1.80 14.43 0.82
CA ASN A 65 2.69 13.43 1.40
C ASN A 65 4.04 13.51 0.67
N PHE A 66 5.06 13.94 1.39
CA PHE A 66 6.45 13.97 0.95
C PHE A 66 7.13 12.69 1.44
N SER A 67 7.67 11.91 0.54
CA SER A 67 8.40 10.69 0.87
C SER A 67 9.79 10.75 0.26
N GLY A 68 10.80 10.51 1.07
CA GLY A 68 12.19 10.46 0.62
C GLY A 68 12.83 9.15 1.06
N THR A 69 13.58 8.54 0.17
CA THR A 69 14.29 7.30 0.44
C THR A 69 15.75 7.45 0.08
N GLN A 70 16.62 7.18 1.03
CA GLN A 70 18.03 7.00 0.82
C GLN A 70 18.35 5.52 0.79
N ARG A 71 18.96 5.08 -0.28
CA ARG A 71 19.42 3.71 -0.48
C ARG A 71 20.93 3.68 -0.54
N ASN A 72 21.56 2.86 0.27
CA ASN A 72 22.98 2.57 0.23
C ASN A 72 23.17 1.08 -0.10
N VAL A 73 23.66 0.81 -1.31
CA VAL A 73 23.94 -0.54 -1.78
C VAL A 73 25.38 -0.59 -2.25
N THR A 74 26.19 -1.41 -1.61
CA THR A 74 27.62 -1.65 -2.00
C THR A 74 28.42 -0.37 -2.23
N GLY A 75 28.23 0.66 -1.37
CA GLY A 75 28.95 1.92 -1.48
C GLY A 75 28.38 2.93 -2.49
N THR A 76 27.27 2.57 -3.17
CA THR A 76 26.54 3.51 -4.03
C THR A 76 25.35 4.08 -3.26
N ASN A 77 25.34 5.39 -3.07
CA ASN A 77 24.22 6.09 -2.46
C ASN A 77 23.28 6.60 -3.55
N SER A 78 22.01 6.26 -3.46
CA SER A 78 20.95 6.87 -4.26
C SER A 78 19.90 7.50 -3.34
N PHE A 79 19.33 8.59 -3.78
CA PHE A 79 18.25 9.29 -3.09
C PHE A 79 17.08 9.47 -4.05
N GLU A 80 15.90 9.07 -3.61
CA GLU A 80 14.66 9.21 -4.36
C GLU A 80 13.68 10.03 -3.54
N PHE A 81 12.95 10.91 -4.21
CA PHE A 81 11.98 11.79 -3.57
C PHE A 81 10.66 11.78 -4.34
N TYR A 82 9.57 11.63 -3.60
CA TYR A 82 8.22 11.54 -4.12
C TYR A 82 7.32 12.55 -3.42
N VAL A 83 6.40 13.13 -4.17
CA VAL A 83 5.35 14.00 -3.66
C VAL A 83 4.02 13.47 -4.13
N PHE A 84 3.13 13.22 -3.18
CA PHE A 84 1.80 12.72 -3.47
C PHE A 84 0.73 13.66 -2.91
N PRO A 85 -0.37 13.89 -3.61
CA PRO A 85 -1.52 14.54 -3.03
C PRO A 85 -2.18 13.65 -1.97
N ARG A 86 -2.74 14.27 -0.94
CA ARG A 86 -3.57 13.61 0.07
C ARG A 86 -4.88 14.38 0.19
N ILE A 87 -5.93 13.84 -0.42
CA ILE A 87 -7.25 14.45 -0.50
C ILE A 87 -8.25 13.42 -0.04
N ASN A 88 -9.09 13.78 0.93
CA ASN A 88 -10.20 12.96 1.38
C ASN A 88 -11.42 13.84 1.60
N LEU A 89 -12.53 13.49 0.97
CA LEU A 89 -13.79 14.19 1.03
C LEU A 89 -14.88 13.20 1.42
N GLN A 90 -15.72 13.59 2.37
CA GLN A 90 -16.89 12.81 2.74
C GLN A 90 -18.09 13.73 2.95
N ALA A 91 -19.20 13.40 2.29
CA ALA A 91 -20.47 14.10 2.44
C ALA A 91 -21.52 13.16 3.05
N GLU A 92 -22.05 13.51 4.22
CA GLU A 92 -23.15 12.79 4.88
C GLU A 92 -24.49 13.28 4.32
N LEU A 93 -25.03 12.55 3.34
CA LEU A 93 -26.28 12.93 2.64
C LEU A 93 -27.54 12.59 3.46
N LEU A 94 -27.53 11.40 4.09
CA LEU A 94 -28.59 10.95 4.98
C LEU A 94 -27.96 10.50 6.28
N ARG A 95 -28.36 11.12 7.36
CA ARG A 95 -27.76 10.90 8.68
C ARG A 95 -27.68 9.39 9.01
N ARG A 96 -26.45 8.90 9.19
CA ARG A 96 -26.08 7.50 9.45
C ARG A 96 -26.39 6.51 8.33
N THR A 97 -27.27 6.84 7.38
CA THR A 97 -27.76 5.88 6.37
C THR A 97 -26.96 5.94 5.09
N LEU A 98 -26.50 7.12 4.69
CA LEU A 98 -25.76 7.29 3.45
C LEU A 98 -24.74 8.42 3.57
N ALA A 99 -23.48 8.07 3.43
CA ALA A 99 -22.40 9.01 3.16
C ALA A 99 -21.69 8.62 1.86
N ILE A 100 -21.40 9.61 1.03
CA ILE A 100 -20.54 9.45 -0.15
C ILE A 100 -19.16 9.96 0.24
N TYR A 101 -18.14 9.25 -0.17
CA TYR A 101 -16.76 9.67 0.06
C TYR A 101 -15.91 9.44 -1.18
N GLY A 102 -14.80 10.15 -1.25
CA GLY A 102 -13.82 9.97 -2.30
C GLY A 102 -12.55 10.73 -1.98
N GLY A 103 -11.50 10.38 -2.67
CA GLY A 103 -10.22 11.00 -2.40
C GLY A 103 -9.13 10.57 -3.36
N TRP A 104 -7.97 11.11 -3.07
CA TRP A 104 -6.72 10.75 -3.72
C TRP A 104 -5.63 10.67 -2.65
N ASP A 105 -4.92 9.56 -2.62
CA ASP A 105 -3.84 9.34 -1.67
C ASP A 105 -2.68 8.63 -2.35
N GLY A 106 -1.47 8.97 -1.92
CA GLY A 106 -0.29 8.33 -2.45
C GLY A 106 0.71 8.07 -1.35
N LEU A 107 1.42 6.97 -1.50
CA LEU A 107 2.46 6.57 -0.56
C LEU A 107 3.54 5.76 -1.27
N THR A 108 4.69 5.68 -0.62
CA THR A 108 5.74 4.75 -0.99
C THR A 108 5.73 3.57 -0.01
N GLU A 109 5.85 2.36 -0.55
CA GLU A 109 5.96 1.14 0.24
C GLU A 109 7.34 0.53 0.02
N GLN A 110 8.05 0.29 1.10
CA GLN A 110 9.31 -0.44 1.03
C GLN A 110 9.02 -1.93 0.96
N ASN A 111 9.49 -2.57 -0.11
CA ASN A 111 9.44 -4.00 -0.24
C ASN A 111 10.49 -4.64 0.69
N THR A 112 10.04 -5.36 1.70
CA THR A 112 10.90 -6.09 2.63
C THR A 112 11.02 -7.55 2.21
N LEU A 113 12.17 -8.17 2.46
CA LEU A 113 12.35 -9.58 2.15
C LEU A 113 11.30 -10.44 2.87
N GLN A 114 11.02 -10.16 4.13
CA GLN A 114 9.98 -10.83 4.91
C GLN A 114 8.60 -10.69 4.25
N GLY A 115 8.26 -9.49 3.78
CA GLY A 115 7.00 -9.24 3.07
C GLY A 115 6.92 -10.00 1.75
N LEU A 116 8.01 -10.07 1.00
CA LEU A 116 8.07 -10.81 -0.27
C LEU A 116 8.00 -12.33 -0.06
N VAL A 117 8.73 -12.87 0.91
CA VAL A 117 8.70 -14.31 1.26
C VAL A 117 7.32 -14.71 1.78
N SER A 118 6.63 -13.85 2.52
CA SER A 118 5.25 -14.12 2.96
C SER A 118 4.25 -14.19 1.79
N ARG A 119 4.51 -13.46 0.71
CA ARG A 119 3.70 -13.50 -0.53
C ARG A 119 4.05 -14.69 -1.41
N SER A 120 5.33 -15.08 -1.43
CA SER A 120 5.82 -16.24 -2.19
C SER A 120 7.00 -16.92 -1.46
N PRO A 121 6.78 -18.10 -0.86
CA PRO A 121 7.84 -18.84 -0.15
C PRO A 121 8.89 -19.45 -1.10
N PHE A 122 8.67 -19.41 -2.40
CA PHE A 122 9.57 -19.99 -3.42
C PHE A 122 10.48 -18.94 -4.06
N LEU A 123 10.72 -17.81 -3.37
CA LEU A 123 11.62 -16.79 -3.87
C LEU A 123 13.07 -17.25 -3.87
N SER A 124 13.77 -16.91 -4.96
CA SER A 124 15.24 -16.96 -5.00
C SER A 124 15.81 -16.02 -3.93
N MET A 125 16.94 -16.43 -3.33
CA MET A 125 17.56 -15.65 -2.26
C MET A 125 18.25 -14.36 -2.74
N ASN A 126 18.49 -14.24 -4.04
CA ASN A 126 19.25 -13.14 -4.63
C ASN A 126 18.30 -12.10 -5.26
N GLN A 127 17.61 -11.33 -4.42
CA GLN A 127 16.61 -10.35 -4.87
C GLN A 127 17.05 -8.91 -4.62
N GLU A 128 16.92 -8.07 -5.65
CA GLU A 128 17.01 -6.62 -5.47
C GLU A 128 15.71 -6.10 -4.85
N LEU A 129 15.81 -5.39 -3.72
CA LEU A 129 14.66 -4.77 -3.09
C LEU A 129 14.54 -3.32 -3.53
N ARG A 130 13.39 -2.94 -4.07
CA ARG A 130 13.06 -1.57 -4.49
C ARG A 130 11.89 -1.03 -3.72
N LEU A 131 11.78 0.30 -3.74
CA LEU A 131 10.62 1.01 -3.24
C LEU A 131 9.52 0.97 -4.30
N SER A 132 8.30 0.66 -3.89
CA SER A 132 7.12 0.78 -4.76
C SER A 132 6.37 2.06 -4.45
N GLY A 133 6.14 2.89 -5.46
CA GLY A 133 5.29 4.07 -5.36
C GLY A 133 3.85 3.74 -5.77
N GLN A 134 2.88 4.21 -5.03
CA GLN A 134 1.47 4.05 -5.39
C GLN A 134 0.69 5.35 -5.23
N ASN A 135 -0.15 5.63 -6.22
CA ASN A 135 -1.11 6.73 -6.24
C ASN A 135 -2.50 6.15 -6.41
N LYS A 136 -3.38 6.33 -5.43
CA LYS A 136 -4.73 5.77 -5.43
C LYS A 136 -5.79 6.87 -5.45
N GLY A 137 -6.58 6.92 -6.52
CA GLY A 137 -7.85 7.63 -6.56
C GLY A 137 -9.00 6.69 -6.21
N TYR A 138 -9.96 7.13 -5.39
CA TYR A 138 -11.08 6.30 -4.97
C TYR A 138 -12.36 7.10 -4.78
N VAL A 139 -13.49 6.42 -4.94
CA VAL A 139 -14.83 6.93 -4.66
C VAL A 139 -15.67 5.79 -4.08
N GLY A 140 -16.52 6.11 -3.14
CA GLY A 140 -17.36 5.11 -2.51
C GLY A 140 -18.58 5.67 -1.80
N MET A 141 -19.36 4.75 -1.28
CA MET A 141 -20.51 5.04 -0.41
C MET A 141 -20.48 4.11 0.79
N GLN A 142 -20.93 4.62 1.92
CA GLN A 142 -21.03 3.87 3.16
C GLN A 142 -22.23 4.33 3.98
N GLY A 143 -22.71 3.45 4.85
CA GLY A 143 -23.82 3.80 5.73
C GLY A 143 -24.34 2.62 6.50
N ALA A 144 -25.48 2.82 7.17
CA ALA A 144 -26.19 1.77 7.84
C ALA A 144 -27.51 1.49 7.12
N LEU A 145 -27.75 0.20 6.85
CA LEU A 145 -29.03 -0.31 6.39
C LEU A 145 -29.97 -0.52 7.59
N ILE A 146 -30.81 -1.49 7.53
CA ILE A 146 -31.78 -1.79 8.58
C ILE A 146 -31.07 -2.23 9.87
N GLY A 147 -31.36 -1.57 10.97
CA GLY A 147 -30.82 -1.92 12.29
C GLY A 147 -29.33 -1.53 12.45
N LYS A 148 -28.47 -2.52 12.64
CA LYS A 148 -27.02 -2.33 12.85
C LYS A 148 -26.17 -2.74 11.66
N LEU A 149 -26.78 -3.23 10.57
CA LEU A 149 -26.04 -3.66 9.40
C LEU A 149 -25.42 -2.44 8.70
N GLN A 150 -24.10 -2.41 8.66
CA GLN A 150 -23.34 -1.38 7.96
C GLN A 150 -22.87 -1.91 6.60
N TYR A 151 -22.79 -1.03 5.63
CA TYR A 151 -22.27 -1.35 4.30
C TYR A 151 -21.24 -0.32 3.87
N ARG A 152 -20.31 -0.76 3.04
CA ARG A 152 -19.35 0.07 2.32
C ARG A 152 -19.13 -0.49 0.92
N VAL A 153 -19.19 0.39 -0.08
CA VAL A 153 -18.84 0.06 -1.47
C VAL A 153 -17.84 1.08 -1.95
N GLU A 154 -16.73 0.63 -2.51
CA GLU A 154 -15.64 1.48 -2.99
C GLU A 154 -15.17 1.01 -4.36
N GLY A 155 -15.01 1.95 -5.28
CA GLY A 155 -14.27 1.79 -6.52
C GLY A 155 -12.97 2.56 -6.43
N ALA A 156 -11.86 1.98 -6.86
CA ALA A 156 -10.56 2.64 -6.82
C ALA A 156 -9.73 2.33 -8.07
N MET A 157 -8.88 3.29 -8.43
CA MET A 157 -7.84 3.15 -9.44
C MET A 157 -6.50 3.50 -8.80
N THR A 158 -5.55 2.58 -8.85
CA THR A 158 -4.22 2.76 -8.27
C THR A 158 -3.17 2.68 -9.37
N PHE A 159 -2.36 3.71 -9.46
CA PHE A 159 -1.18 3.77 -10.32
C PHE A 159 0.02 3.29 -9.53
N LEU A 160 0.68 2.25 -9.99
CA LEU A 160 1.80 1.60 -9.35
C LEU A 160 3.06 1.82 -10.17
N ASN A 161 4.10 2.33 -9.51
CA ASN A 161 5.46 2.40 -10.04
C ASN A 161 6.32 1.43 -9.25
N ASP A 162 7.22 0.72 -9.95
CA ASP A 162 8.01 -0.36 -9.37
C ASP A 162 7.14 -1.40 -8.64
N ALA A 163 6.02 -1.76 -9.27
CA ALA A 163 5.12 -2.79 -8.74
C ALA A 163 5.84 -4.14 -8.71
N VAL A 164 5.78 -4.82 -7.56
CA VAL A 164 6.36 -6.15 -7.41
C VAL A 164 5.62 -7.15 -8.29
N VAL A 165 6.36 -7.83 -9.14
CA VAL A 165 5.90 -8.96 -9.95
C VAL A 165 6.79 -10.16 -9.70
N PHE A 166 6.19 -11.34 -9.62
CA PHE A 166 6.93 -12.59 -9.49
C PHE A 166 7.08 -13.22 -10.86
N THR A 167 8.30 -13.32 -11.33
CA THR A 167 8.62 -13.94 -12.61
C THR A 167 9.35 -15.26 -12.39
N ARG A 168 9.16 -16.20 -13.31
CA ARG A 168 9.91 -17.44 -13.28
C ARG A 168 11.33 -17.13 -13.74
N ASP A 169 12.32 -17.58 -12.99
CA ASP A 169 13.70 -17.46 -13.42
C ASP A 169 13.91 -18.28 -14.69
N SER A 170 14.48 -17.63 -15.70
CA SER A 170 14.89 -18.32 -16.94
C SER A 170 16.18 -19.12 -16.75
N ILE A 171 16.93 -18.83 -15.70
CA ILE A 171 18.14 -19.53 -15.30
C ILE A 171 17.77 -20.43 -14.11
N GLN A 172 17.46 -21.65 -14.41
CA GLN A 172 17.10 -22.80 -13.58
C GLN A 172 17.72 -22.83 -12.16
N GLU A 173 17.45 -21.87 -11.30
CA GLU A 173 17.61 -22.07 -9.87
C GLU A 173 16.42 -22.91 -9.38
N LEU A 174 16.70 -24.15 -9.05
CA LEU A 174 15.71 -25.06 -8.49
C LEU A 174 15.78 -24.96 -6.96
N VAL A 175 14.68 -24.60 -6.34
CA VAL A 175 14.53 -24.67 -4.88
C VAL A 175 14.05 -26.07 -4.53
N SER A 176 14.82 -26.77 -3.74
CA SER A 176 14.44 -28.09 -3.23
C SER A 176 13.47 -27.95 -2.06
N VAL A 177 12.27 -28.52 -2.19
CA VAL A 177 11.28 -28.60 -1.12
C VAL A 177 10.97 -30.08 -0.92
N GLY A 178 11.62 -30.71 0.05
CA GLY A 178 11.61 -32.17 0.21
C GLY A 178 12.23 -32.85 -1.01
N ASP A 179 11.53 -33.81 -1.60
CA ASP A 179 11.96 -34.51 -2.81
C ASP A 179 11.58 -33.81 -4.12
N ALA A 180 10.85 -32.65 -4.06
CA ALA A 180 10.44 -31.90 -5.22
C ALA A 180 11.41 -30.74 -5.51
N GLN A 181 11.82 -30.64 -6.76
CA GLN A 181 12.55 -29.47 -7.26
C GLN A 181 11.58 -28.50 -7.90
N LEU A 182 11.43 -27.31 -7.34
CA LEU A 182 10.57 -26.25 -7.84
C LEU A 182 11.42 -25.12 -8.43
N ALA A 183 10.97 -24.56 -9.54
CA ALA A 183 11.64 -23.40 -10.11
C ALA A 183 11.54 -22.21 -9.13
N ALA A 184 12.67 -21.58 -8.83
CA ALA A 184 12.71 -20.38 -8.04
C ALA A 184 11.97 -19.24 -8.76
N LEU A 185 11.32 -18.39 -7.98
CA LEU A 185 10.71 -17.17 -8.47
C LEU A 185 11.66 -15.98 -8.20
N GLN A 186 11.82 -15.13 -9.18
CA GLN A 186 12.51 -13.84 -9.03
C GLN A 186 11.50 -12.72 -8.84
N VAL A 187 11.91 -11.70 -8.08
CA VAL A 187 11.19 -10.44 -8.00
C VAL A 187 11.59 -9.58 -9.18
N GLY A 188 10.62 -9.26 -10.03
CA GLY A 188 10.71 -8.20 -11.02
C GLY A 188 9.97 -6.96 -10.55
N TYR A 189 10.23 -5.84 -11.19
CA TYR A 189 9.54 -4.58 -10.93
C TYR A 189 8.95 -4.05 -12.22
N ALA A 190 7.63 -3.87 -12.22
CA ALA A 190 6.90 -3.35 -13.37
C ALA A 190 6.52 -1.89 -13.12
N ASN A 191 6.74 -1.04 -14.12
CA ASN A 191 6.35 0.36 -14.10
C ASN A 191 5.01 0.57 -14.82
N ASN A 192 4.34 1.68 -14.49
CA ASN A 192 3.07 2.08 -15.13
C ASN A 192 1.97 1.02 -15.03
N VAL A 193 1.96 0.26 -13.94
CA VAL A 193 0.88 -0.70 -13.67
C VAL A 193 -0.32 0.04 -13.11
N VAL A 194 -1.49 -0.17 -13.73
CA VAL A 194 -2.76 0.38 -13.25
C VAL A 194 -3.59 -0.76 -12.68
N GLN A 195 -3.92 -0.65 -11.41
CA GLN A 195 -4.85 -1.55 -10.73
C GLN A 195 -6.21 -0.87 -10.59
N THR A 196 -7.24 -1.46 -11.16
CA THR A 196 -8.63 -1.06 -10.90
C THR A 196 -9.26 -2.05 -9.92
N SER A 197 -9.91 -1.55 -8.88
CA SER A 197 -10.54 -2.39 -7.87
C SER A 197 -11.95 -1.95 -7.55
N VAL A 198 -12.82 -2.92 -7.25
CA VAL A 198 -14.15 -2.70 -6.68
C VAL A 198 -14.25 -3.56 -5.43
N ARG A 199 -14.58 -2.94 -4.31
CA ARG A 199 -14.72 -3.60 -3.00
C ARG A 199 -16.11 -3.34 -2.43
N GLY A 200 -16.78 -4.40 -1.99
CA GLY A 200 -18.01 -4.35 -1.20
C GLY A 200 -17.77 -4.96 0.18
N GLU A 201 -18.27 -4.33 1.23
CA GLU A 201 -18.14 -4.78 2.61
C GLU A 201 -19.48 -4.66 3.32
N LEU A 202 -19.82 -5.67 4.11
CA LEU A 202 -20.96 -5.68 5.04
C LEU A 202 -20.45 -6.00 6.43
N SER A 203 -20.91 -5.27 7.44
CA SER A 203 -20.52 -5.49 8.83
C SER A 203 -21.70 -5.32 9.78
N ILE A 204 -21.72 -6.14 10.82
CA ILE A 204 -22.72 -6.10 11.89
C ILE A 204 -21.99 -6.03 13.23
N PRO A 205 -22.04 -4.88 13.94
CA PRO A 205 -21.54 -4.80 15.29
C PRO A 205 -22.49 -5.53 16.26
N LEU A 206 -21.99 -6.55 16.92
CA LEU A 206 -22.63 -7.30 17.99
C LEU A 206 -22.09 -6.81 19.34
N LYS A 207 -22.70 -7.25 20.45
CA LYS A 207 -22.32 -6.72 21.80
C LYS A 207 -20.83 -6.89 22.13
N SER A 208 -20.22 -7.99 21.74
CA SER A 208 -18.85 -8.36 22.11
C SER A 208 -17.89 -8.47 20.93
N PHE A 209 -18.39 -8.48 19.71
CA PHE A 209 -17.56 -8.58 18.50
C PHE A 209 -18.28 -7.94 17.30
N THR A 210 -17.53 -7.71 16.23
CA THR A 210 -18.09 -7.27 14.94
C THR A 210 -17.88 -8.40 13.93
N ALA A 211 -18.96 -8.87 13.32
CA ALA A 211 -18.88 -9.77 12.18
C ALA A 211 -18.82 -8.95 10.91
N SER A 212 -17.86 -9.22 10.04
CA SER A 212 -17.71 -8.54 8.75
C SER A 212 -17.41 -9.54 7.64
N THR A 213 -17.90 -9.25 6.45
CA THR A 213 -17.57 -9.95 5.21
C THR A 213 -17.28 -8.94 4.13
N TYR A 214 -16.35 -9.24 3.23
CA TYR A 214 -16.10 -8.40 2.08
C TYR A 214 -15.81 -9.23 0.83
N ALA A 215 -16.05 -8.61 -0.32
CA ALA A 215 -15.66 -9.10 -1.63
C ALA A 215 -14.89 -8.00 -2.35
N GLN A 216 -13.81 -8.37 -3.03
CA GLN A 216 -13.00 -7.44 -3.81
C GLN A 216 -12.65 -8.06 -5.15
N LEU A 217 -12.84 -7.29 -6.21
CA LEU A 217 -12.41 -7.62 -7.56
C LEU A 217 -11.27 -6.67 -7.93
N ASN A 218 -10.17 -7.22 -8.43
CA ASN A 218 -9.03 -6.46 -8.92
C ASN A 218 -8.79 -6.80 -10.39
N SER A 219 -8.47 -5.78 -11.17
CA SER A 219 -7.99 -5.91 -12.55
C SER A 219 -6.70 -5.11 -12.68
N PHE A 220 -5.72 -5.68 -13.35
CA PHE A 220 -4.43 -5.05 -13.60
C PHE A 220 -4.23 -4.83 -15.09
N SER A 221 -3.63 -3.70 -15.45
CA SER A 221 -3.20 -3.37 -16.80
C SER A 221 -1.85 -2.67 -16.75
N GLY A 222 -1.02 -2.86 -17.77
CA GLY A 222 0.31 -2.25 -17.87
C GLY A 222 1.11 -2.93 -18.96
N ASP A 223 2.02 -2.20 -19.60
CA ASP A 223 2.78 -2.71 -20.76
C ASP A 223 3.77 -3.80 -20.36
N ASP A 224 4.35 -3.71 -19.15
CA ASP A 224 5.35 -4.65 -18.63
C ASP A 224 4.75 -5.73 -17.71
N TYR A 225 3.44 -5.76 -17.56
CA TYR A 225 2.79 -6.73 -16.69
C TYR A 225 2.66 -8.09 -17.38
N ILE A 226 3.58 -8.99 -17.09
CA ILE A 226 3.58 -10.38 -17.58
C ILE A 226 2.55 -11.19 -16.76
N GLY A 227 1.29 -10.93 -16.95
CA GLY A 227 0.25 -11.64 -16.20
C GLY A 227 -1.13 -11.16 -16.60
N LYS A 228 -1.45 -11.21 -17.88
CA LYS A 228 -2.78 -10.81 -18.39
C LYS A 228 -3.96 -11.60 -17.82
N GLU A 229 -3.73 -12.56 -16.91
CA GLU A 229 -4.76 -13.46 -16.37
C GLU A 229 -4.86 -13.48 -14.82
N GLY A 230 -4.42 -12.43 -14.14
CA GLY A 230 -4.51 -12.36 -12.69
C GLY A 230 -5.86 -11.85 -12.18
N ARG A 231 -6.94 -12.60 -12.26
CA ARG A 231 -8.12 -12.37 -11.44
C ARG A 231 -7.88 -12.97 -10.06
N ILE A 232 -7.52 -12.16 -9.08
CA ILE A 232 -7.48 -12.60 -7.69
C ILE A 232 -8.85 -12.36 -7.08
N LEU A 233 -9.62 -13.40 -6.90
CA LEU A 233 -10.80 -13.43 -6.04
C LEU A 233 -10.32 -13.70 -4.62
N GLY A 234 -10.26 -12.67 -3.78
CA GLY A 234 -10.04 -12.84 -2.35
C GLY A 234 -11.39 -12.77 -1.63
N ALA A 235 -11.89 -13.89 -1.14
CA ALA A 235 -12.92 -13.93 -0.11
C ALA A 235 -12.24 -14.36 1.19
N MET A 236 -12.28 -13.50 2.22
CA MET A 236 -11.99 -13.91 3.59
C MET A 236 -13.31 -13.86 4.37
N ILE A 237 -13.63 -14.98 4.98
CA ILE A 237 -14.74 -15.15 5.94
C ILE A 237 -14.17 -14.98 7.34
#